data_af6ecbe21e22df79b598cd14b236f1cc
#
_entry.id   af6ecbe21e22df79b598cd14b236f1cc
#
_cell.length_a   1.000
_cell.length_b   1.000
_cell.length_c   1.000
_cell.angle_alpha   90.00
_cell.angle_beta   90.00
_cell.angle_gamma   90.00
#
_symmetry.space_group_name_H-M   'P 1'
#
loop_
_entity.id
_entity.type
_entity.pdbx_description
1 polymer ?
#
loop_
_entity_poly.entity_id
_entity_poly.type
_entity_poly.pdbx_seq_one_letter_code
_entity_poly.pdbx_strand_id
1 'polypeptide(L)'
;MLTRHDKGYKISIRASVLLVFALASLLTAVVAISLHYYFSEKLILQTKSEQFKQTSQQIADHITRINERADNTLSVMIHDTRLFSNSQDNKEILQHVLLEILTRHPDFYSLFLGHANGDLLQVINLKGYAKLPSSFQLDEDDHWLVYQITGQGSDRKQVTTYLDESLNVRKRDTKATDYDPRTRVWFQDAISTSVTKTEQYVFNVFDVPGYTYAIKSPQTGDVLAIDIASASLNHFLTAQQTKMKHLVESEMYVYRGDGEIIASSKNQSHQHSFADLSQLVKLDEQQSGLANKAHQFGKMLSVHEKGIEKYMFVLPLPLSSDMQSDEVDYFTVLVSKDDVLAVIKEKIRISILVTGLFLLLLLPVSWFFASSIVNPILKLVGENKKIQQRDYNEVSTLSSHILEIHYLASSMVDMSRSIEQHEDSQKALMESFVELIAQAIDDKSPYTAGHCERVPELGIWLADAASGSTDEAFSEFSFKTPDERREFRLAAWLHDCGKITTPEHIVDKGTKLETIYNR
;
A
#
# COMPACT_ATOMS: atom_id res chain seq x y z
N MET A 1 55.86 5.00 26.14
CA MET A 1 55.04 6.21 26.14
C MET A 1 53.84 6.03 25.23
N LEU A 2 52.63 6.07 25.80
CA LEU A 2 51.29 6.12 25.15
C LEU A 2 50.91 4.98 24.19
N THR A 3 50.51 3.86 24.76
CA THR A 3 49.56 2.93 24.13
C THR A 3 48.16 3.51 24.25
N ARG A 4 47.70 4.14 23.17
CA ARG A 4 46.31 4.58 23.01
C ARG A 4 45.46 3.31 22.87
N HIS A 5 44.78 2.90 23.93
CA HIS A 5 43.75 1.85 23.87
C HIS A 5 42.60 2.33 22.94
N ASP A 6 42.65 1.90 21.71
CA ASP A 6 41.56 2.04 20.76
C ASP A 6 40.44 1.08 21.21
N LYS A 7 39.48 1.60 22.00
CA LYS A 7 38.25 0.89 22.39
C LYS A 7 37.24 0.90 21.22
N GLY A 8 37.68 0.55 20.03
CA GLY A 8 36.78 0.28 18.93
C GLY A 8 35.97 -0.99 19.22
N TYR A 9 34.65 -0.92 19.14
CA TYR A 9 33.76 -2.09 19.21
C TYR A 9 34.19 -3.08 18.15
N LYS A 10 34.80 -4.21 18.55
CA LYS A 10 35.17 -5.29 17.62
C LYS A 10 33.95 -6.15 17.35
N ILE A 11 33.31 -5.96 16.19
CA ILE A 11 32.20 -6.77 15.73
C ILE A 11 32.79 -7.94 14.93
N SER A 12 32.25 -9.16 15.10
CA SER A 12 32.68 -10.30 14.31
C SER A 12 32.27 -10.10 12.83
N ILE A 13 33.09 -10.59 11.90
CA ILE A 13 32.79 -10.54 10.45
C ILE A 13 31.43 -11.16 10.16
N ARG A 14 31.08 -12.25 10.86
CA ARG A 14 29.77 -12.90 10.73
C ARG A 14 28.63 -11.96 11.09
N ALA A 15 28.72 -11.25 12.22
CA ALA A 15 27.72 -10.29 12.65
C ALA A 15 27.62 -9.09 11.68
N SER A 16 28.76 -8.62 11.16
CA SER A 16 28.78 -7.51 10.19
C SER A 16 28.09 -7.91 8.86
N VAL A 17 28.38 -9.10 8.34
CA VAL A 17 27.78 -9.60 7.10
C VAL A 17 26.26 -9.78 7.29
N LEU A 18 25.83 -10.39 8.38
CA LEU A 18 24.41 -10.56 8.71
C LEU A 18 23.70 -9.21 8.86
N LEU A 19 24.32 -8.24 9.51
CA LEU A 19 23.76 -6.90 9.69
C LEU A 19 23.56 -6.20 8.34
N VAL A 20 24.56 -6.23 7.46
CA VAL A 20 24.48 -5.63 6.12
C VAL A 20 23.34 -6.26 5.30
N PHE A 21 23.25 -7.60 5.29
CA PHE A 21 22.15 -8.29 4.61
C PHE A 21 20.78 -7.94 5.19
N ALA A 22 20.66 -7.91 6.52
CA ALA A 22 19.41 -7.56 7.19
C ALA A 22 18.97 -6.11 6.88
N LEU A 23 19.91 -5.16 6.92
CA LEU A 23 19.64 -3.76 6.61
C LEU A 23 19.27 -3.56 5.14
N ALA A 24 19.99 -4.18 4.21
CA ALA A 24 19.69 -4.10 2.80
C ALA A 24 18.30 -4.69 2.47
N SER A 25 17.99 -5.85 3.04
CA SER A 25 16.68 -6.50 2.87
C SER A 25 15.56 -5.68 3.48
N LEU A 26 15.76 -5.10 4.67
CA LEU A 26 14.78 -4.23 5.32
C LEU A 26 14.53 -2.96 4.50
N LEU A 27 15.59 -2.31 4.00
CA LEU A 27 15.47 -1.13 3.16
C LEU A 27 14.68 -1.43 1.88
N THR A 28 15.00 -2.53 1.21
CA THR A 28 14.29 -2.97 0.01
C THR A 28 12.81 -3.24 0.31
N ALA A 29 12.50 -3.88 1.45
CA ALA A 29 11.14 -4.14 1.88
C ALA A 29 10.35 -2.86 2.13
N VAL A 30 10.95 -1.89 2.83
CA VAL A 30 10.31 -0.58 3.12
C VAL A 30 10.02 0.16 1.81
N VAL A 31 10.98 0.21 0.89
CA VAL A 31 10.78 0.86 -0.42
C VAL A 31 9.68 0.17 -1.22
N ALA A 32 9.70 -1.16 -1.29
CA ALA A 32 8.69 -1.94 -2.02
C ALA A 32 7.27 -1.74 -1.45
N ILE A 33 7.10 -1.78 -0.11
CA ILE A 33 5.81 -1.54 0.54
C ILE A 33 5.33 -0.11 0.32
N SER A 34 6.23 0.89 0.41
CA SER A 34 5.89 2.30 0.18
C SER A 34 5.45 2.55 -1.25
N LEU A 35 6.14 1.99 -2.24
CA LEU A 35 5.74 2.06 -3.65
C LEU A 35 4.41 1.36 -3.89
N HIS A 36 4.23 0.17 -3.31
CA HIS A 36 2.96 -0.56 -3.42
C HIS A 36 1.79 0.24 -2.83
N TYR A 37 1.97 0.89 -1.67
CA TYR A 37 0.98 1.80 -1.09
C TYR A 37 0.62 2.93 -2.05
N TYR A 38 1.63 3.67 -2.51
CA TYR A 38 1.45 4.82 -3.39
C TYR A 38 0.70 4.47 -4.69
N PHE A 39 1.12 3.40 -5.36
CA PHE A 39 0.47 2.97 -6.60
C PHE A 39 -0.94 2.41 -6.37
N SER A 40 -1.17 1.69 -5.27
CA SER A 40 -2.48 1.15 -4.93
C SER A 40 -3.47 2.25 -4.60
N GLU A 41 -3.07 3.30 -3.86
CA GLU A 41 -3.90 4.46 -3.58
C GLU A 41 -4.30 5.18 -4.87
N LYS A 42 -3.32 5.49 -5.72
CA LYS A 42 -3.57 6.14 -7.01
C LYS A 42 -4.51 5.32 -7.90
N LEU A 43 -4.29 4.02 -7.98
CA LEU A 43 -5.11 3.12 -8.80
C LEU A 43 -6.56 3.05 -8.29
N ILE A 44 -6.75 2.95 -6.98
CA ILE A 44 -8.10 2.88 -6.39
C ILE A 44 -8.86 4.18 -6.63
N LEU A 45 -8.22 5.35 -6.44
CA LEU A 45 -8.85 6.63 -6.71
C LEU A 45 -9.25 6.80 -8.17
N GLN A 46 -8.40 6.38 -9.11
CA GLN A 46 -8.71 6.39 -10.54
C GLN A 46 -9.88 5.45 -10.87
N THR A 47 -9.86 4.22 -10.36
CA THR A 47 -10.93 3.24 -10.59
C THR A 47 -12.27 3.72 -10.02
N LYS A 48 -12.25 4.30 -8.82
CA LYS A 48 -13.46 4.86 -8.20
C LYS A 48 -13.99 6.07 -8.96
N SER A 49 -13.11 6.97 -9.39
CA SER A 49 -13.48 8.10 -10.24
C SER A 49 -14.19 7.64 -11.52
N GLU A 50 -13.68 6.62 -12.21
CA GLU A 50 -14.31 6.08 -13.41
C GLU A 50 -15.67 5.40 -13.13
N GLN A 51 -15.79 4.67 -12.01
CA GLN A 51 -17.07 4.10 -11.58
C GLN A 51 -18.10 5.20 -11.31
N PHE A 52 -17.73 6.27 -10.62
CA PHE A 52 -18.65 7.38 -10.34
C PHE A 52 -19.05 8.14 -11.60
N LYS A 53 -18.13 8.27 -12.56
CA LYS A 53 -18.42 8.82 -13.88
C LYS A 53 -19.46 7.98 -14.64
N GLN A 54 -19.31 6.67 -14.65
CA GLN A 54 -20.29 5.76 -15.24
C GLN A 54 -21.65 5.86 -14.53
N THR A 55 -21.65 5.95 -13.19
CA THR A 55 -22.88 6.15 -12.42
C THR A 55 -23.53 7.49 -12.73
N SER A 56 -22.75 8.56 -12.84
CA SER A 56 -23.25 9.88 -13.27
C SER A 56 -23.94 9.80 -14.64
N GLN A 57 -23.32 9.11 -15.59
CA GLN A 57 -23.93 8.91 -16.92
C GLN A 57 -25.25 8.13 -16.83
N GLN A 58 -25.32 7.07 -16.02
CA GLN A 58 -26.56 6.31 -15.81
C GLN A 58 -27.67 7.17 -15.19
N ILE A 59 -27.32 8.09 -14.29
CA ILE A 59 -28.27 9.02 -13.68
C ILE A 59 -28.77 10.04 -14.73
N ALA A 60 -27.84 10.62 -15.50
CA ALA A 60 -28.18 11.52 -16.58
C ALA A 60 -29.14 10.85 -17.60
N ASP A 61 -28.78 9.63 -18.03
CA ASP A 61 -29.61 8.84 -18.95
C ASP A 61 -31.00 8.52 -18.35
N HIS A 62 -31.06 8.27 -17.03
CA HIS A 62 -32.31 8.02 -16.34
C HIS A 62 -33.22 9.27 -16.33
N ILE A 63 -32.65 10.42 -15.96
CA ILE A 63 -33.36 11.70 -15.97
C ILE A 63 -33.84 12.04 -17.40
N THR A 64 -32.94 11.90 -18.37
CA THR A 64 -33.28 12.15 -19.78
C THR A 64 -34.43 11.26 -20.25
N ARG A 65 -34.42 9.96 -19.94
CA ARG A 65 -35.51 9.03 -20.27
C ARG A 65 -36.84 9.41 -19.61
N ILE A 66 -36.82 9.88 -18.35
CA ILE A 66 -38.03 10.36 -17.69
C ILE A 66 -38.59 11.59 -18.43
N ASN A 67 -37.70 12.55 -18.72
CA ASN A 67 -38.05 13.77 -19.43
C ASN A 67 -38.66 13.46 -20.82
N GLU A 68 -38.00 12.64 -21.63
CA GLU A 68 -38.46 12.22 -22.96
C GLU A 68 -39.78 11.46 -22.89
N ARG A 69 -39.97 10.58 -21.91
CA ARG A 69 -41.24 9.87 -21.73
C ARG A 69 -42.39 10.80 -21.38
N ALA A 70 -42.16 11.77 -20.48
CA ALA A 70 -43.16 12.76 -20.12
C ALA A 70 -43.50 13.62 -21.32
N ASP A 71 -42.52 14.14 -22.06
CA ASP A 71 -42.70 14.94 -23.26
C ASP A 71 -43.47 14.17 -24.33
N ASN A 72 -43.03 12.98 -24.69
CA ASN A 72 -43.68 12.14 -25.71
C ASN A 72 -45.11 11.77 -25.33
N THR A 73 -45.33 11.43 -24.03
CA THR A 73 -46.68 11.09 -23.56
C THR A 73 -47.65 12.26 -23.72
N LEU A 74 -47.23 13.44 -23.25
CA LEU A 74 -48.07 14.64 -23.34
C LEU A 74 -48.27 15.10 -24.78
N SER A 75 -47.18 15.09 -25.59
CA SER A 75 -47.22 15.50 -26.99
C SER A 75 -48.13 14.60 -27.84
N VAL A 76 -48.23 13.32 -27.53
CA VAL A 76 -49.20 12.41 -28.21
C VAL A 76 -50.59 12.63 -27.71
N MET A 77 -50.82 12.74 -26.39
CA MET A 77 -52.16 12.88 -25.81
C MET A 77 -52.84 14.20 -26.17
N ILE A 78 -52.08 15.31 -26.33
CA ILE A 78 -52.66 16.63 -26.62
C ILE A 78 -53.43 16.67 -27.96
N HIS A 79 -53.11 15.77 -28.87
CA HIS A 79 -53.75 15.68 -30.17
C HIS A 79 -55.05 14.87 -30.16
N ASP A 80 -55.36 14.13 -29.10
CA ASP A 80 -56.63 13.40 -28.98
C ASP A 80 -57.73 14.30 -28.41
N THR A 81 -58.47 14.93 -29.27
CA THR A 81 -59.52 15.88 -28.89
C THR A 81 -60.67 15.26 -28.04
N ARG A 82 -60.81 13.93 -28.03
CA ARG A 82 -61.78 13.24 -27.20
C ARG A 82 -61.47 13.35 -25.71
N LEU A 83 -60.19 13.46 -25.35
CA LEU A 83 -59.73 13.57 -23.95
C LEU A 83 -60.17 14.90 -23.31
N PHE A 84 -60.39 15.95 -24.09
CA PHE A 84 -60.74 17.31 -23.62
C PHE A 84 -62.24 17.57 -23.52
N SER A 85 -63.09 16.60 -23.93
CA SER A 85 -64.53 16.73 -23.84
C SER A 85 -65.02 16.51 -22.40
N ASN A 86 -65.86 17.42 -21.91
CA ASN A 86 -66.36 17.42 -20.55
C ASN A 86 -67.60 16.53 -20.32
N SER A 87 -67.91 15.61 -21.26
CA SER A 87 -69.01 14.64 -21.11
C SER A 87 -68.62 13.57 -20.04
N GLN A 88 -69.63 12.98 -19.37
CA GLN A 88 -69.42 11.95 -18.37
C GLN A 88 -68.68 10.72 -18.94
N ASP A 89 -69.06 10.27 -20.11
CA ASP A 89 -68.48 9.12 -20.80
C ASP A 89 -66.96 9.38 -21.10
N ASN A 90 -66.66 10.60 -21.53
CA ASN A 90 -65.24 10.95 -21.82
C ASN A 90 -64.38 11.09 -20.54
N LYS A 91 -64.96 11.50 -19.43
CA LYS A 91 -64.23 11.51 -18.13
C LYS A 91 -63.84 10.10 -17.69
N GLU A 92 -64.71 9.12 -17.91
CA GLU A 92 -64.39 7.71 -17.60
C GLU A 92 -63.31 7.17 -18.54
N ILE A 93 -63.41 7.48 -19.86
CA ILE A 93 -62.36 7.12 -20.82
C ILE A 93 -61.03 7.76 -20.44
N LEU A 94 -61.02 9.08 -20.15
CA LEU A 94 -59.83 9.79 -19.74
C LEU A 94 -59.23 9.16 -18.48
N GLN A 95 -60.03 8.89 -17.45
CA GLN A 95 -59.57 8.24 -16.22
C GLN A 95 -58.87 6.90 -16.52
N HIS A 96 -59.44 6.06 -17.38
CA HIS A 96 -58.84 4.79 -17.77
C HIS A 96 -57.53 4.97 -18.53
N VAL A 97 -57.43 5.94 -19.42
CA VAL A 97 -56.19 6.25 -20.15
C VAL A 97 -55.10 6.73 -19.19
N LEU A 98 -55.43 7.61 -18.23
CA LEU A 98 -54.48 8.10 -17.23
C LEU A 98 -53.97 6.96 -16.34
N LEU A 99 -54.85 6.05 -15.90
CA LEU A 99 -54.49 4.87 -15.10
C LEU A 99 -53.57 3.93 -15.87
N GLU A 100 -53.89 3.62 -17.13
CA GLU A 100 -53.08 2.74 -17.99
C GLU A 100 -51.66 3.31 -18.21
N ILE A 101 -51.55 4.62 -18.43
CA ILE A 101 -50.25 5.28 -18.60
C ILE A 101 -49.44 5.21 -17.30
N LEU A 102 -50.05 5.52 -16.16
CA LEU A 102 -49.39 5.47 -14.86
C LEU A 102 -48.95 4.05 -14.48
N THR A 103 -49.75 3.04 -14.87
CA THR A 103 -49.37 1.63 -14.67
C THR A 103 -48.12 1.26 -15.45
N ARG A 104 -47.94 1.79 -16.66
CA ARG A 104 -46.78 1.53 -17.52
C ARG A 104 -45.55 2.37 -17.17
N HIS A 105 -45.78 3.48 -16.49
CA HIS A 105 -44.70 4.43 -16.12
C HIS A 105 -44.68 4.69 -14.61
N PRO A 106 -44.12 3.80 -13.81
CA PRO A 106 -44.10 3.94 -12.36
C PRO A 106 -43.27 5.14 -11.87
N ASP A 107 -42.43 5.73 -12.73
CA ASP A 107 -41.71 6.97 -12.46
C ASP A 107 -42.62 8.19 -12.39
N PHE A 108 -43.79 8.14 -13.01
CA PHE A 108 -44.79 9.21 -12.97
C PHE A 108 -45.57 9.13 -11.66
N TYR A 109 -45.58 10.23 -10.92
CA TYR A 109 -46.33 10.34 -9.66
C TYR A 109 -47.81 10.53 -9.92
N SER A 110 -48.15 11.48 -10.79
CA SER A 110 -49.55 11.72 -11.20
C SER A 110 -49.67 12.17 -12.65
N LEU A 111 -50.85 12.00 -13.20
CA LEU A 111 -51.21 12.49 -14.52
C LEU A 111 -52.58 13.14 -14.45
N PHE A 112 -52.76 14.32 -15.03
CA PHE A 112 -53.97 15.10 -14.85
C PHE A 112 -54.28 16.03 -15.99
N LEU A 113 -55.57 16.38 -16.08
CA LEU A 113 -56.12 17.38 -16.98
C LEU A 113 -56.79 18.49 -16.17
N GLY A 114 -56.29 19.72 -16.31
CA GLY A 114 -56.93 20.93 -15.81
C GLY A 114 -57.70 21.62 -16.94
N HIS A 115 -58.98 21.78 -16.77
CA HIS A 115 -59.82 22.44 -17.74
C HIS A 115 -59.78 23.98 -17.61
N ALA A 116 -59.95 24.68 -18.72
CA ALA A 116 -60.02 26.15 -18.75
C ALA A 116 -61.17 26.74 -17.92
N ASN A 117 -62.22 25.93 -17.67
CA ASN A 117 -63.33 26.31 -16.79
C ASN A 117 -62.98 26.18 -15.28
N GLY A 118 -61.83 25.61 -14.94
CA GLY A 118 -61.35 25.38 -13.58
C GLY A 118 -61.67 23.99 -13.00
N ASP A 119 -62.26 23.08 -13.77
CA ASP A 119 -62.39 21.68 -13.36
C ASP A 119 -61.03 20.96 -13.46
N LEU A 120 -60.84 19.90 -12.69
CA LEU A 120 -59.64 19.09 -12.65
C LEU A 120 -59.98 17.61 -12.57
N LEU A 121 -59.31 16.79 -13.34
CA LEU A 121 -59.24 15.35 -13.14
C LEU A 121 -57.75 14.94 -13.01
N GLN A 122 -57.38 14.39 -11.86
CA GLN A 122 -56.04 13.92 -11.57
C GLN A 122 -56.06 12.47 -11.09
N VAL A 123 -55.14 11.67 -11.56
CA VAL A 123 -54.89 10.31 -11.08
C VAL A 123 -53.52 10.27 -10.48
N ILE A 124 -53.38 9.72 -9.26
CA ILE A 124 -52.15 9.63 -8.51
C ILE A 124 -51.83 8.17 -8.24
N ASN A 125 -50.59 7.80 -8.46
CA ASN A 125 -50.05 6.48 -8.12
C ASN A 125 -49.60 6.47 -6.65
N LEU A 126 -50.34 5.79 -5.77
CA LEU A 126 -50.04 5.71 -4.32
C LEU A 126 -48.95 4.68 -4.01
N LYS A 127 -48.68 3.74 -4.89
CA LYS A 127 -47.64 2.70 -4.77
C LYS A 127 -46.37 3.03 -5.53
N GLY A 128 -46.32 4.22 -6.14
CA GLY A 128 -45.13 4.71 -6.80
C GLY A 128 -43.97 4.95 -5.80
N TYR A 129 -42.85 5.45 -6.29
CA TYR A 129 -41.65 5.69 -5.51
C TYR A 129 -41.81 6.80 -4.44
N ALA A 130 -42.86 7.60 -4.49
CA ALA A 130 -43.12 8.64 -3.51
C ALA A 130 -43.62 8.03 -2.20
N LYS A 131 -42.82 8.11 -1.12
CA LYS A 131 -43.33 7.86 0.23
C LYS A 131 -44.27 8.98 0.61
N LEU A 132 -45.56 8.64 0.75
CA LEU A 132 -46.56 9.58 1.21
C LEU A 132 -46.32 9.90 2.72
N PRO A 133 -46.59 11.13 3.17
CA PRO A 133 -46.52 11.48 4.57
C PRO A 133 -47.39 10.58 5.43
N SER A 134 -46.91 10.15 6.58
CA SER A 134 -47.63 9.26 7.50
C SER A 134 -48.89 9.90 8.11
N SER A 135 -49.09 11.20 7.90
CA SER A 135 -50.34 11.93 8.28
C SER A 135 -51.55 11.49 7.46
N PHE A 136 -51.35 10.86 6.33
CA PHE A 136 -52.44 10.32 5.49
C PHE A 136 -52.65 8.85 5.81
N GLN A 137 -53.78 8.53 6.43
CA GLN A 137 -54.19 7.15 6.69
C GLN A 137 -54.65 6.51 5.37
N LEU A 138 -53.72 5.89 4.67
CA LEU A 138 -53.96 5.04 3.52
C LEU A 138 -54.08 3.60 3.98
N ASP A 139 -55.08 2.89 3.45
CA ASP A 139 -55.14 1.44 3.61
C ASP A 139 -54.06 0.76 2.75
N GLU A 140 -53.58 -0.40 3.19
CA GLU A 140 -52.57 -1.15 2.43
C GLU A 140 -52.98 -1.51 1.02
N ASP A 141 -54.29 -1.67 0.77
CA ASP A 141 -54.87 -2.00 -0.52
C ASP A 141 -55.13 -0.77 -1.40
N ASP A 142 -54.96 0.45 -0.92
CA ASP A 142 -55.10 1.64 -1.76
C ASP A 142 -53.94 1.74 -2.73
N HIS A 143 -54.25 1.67 -4.06
CA HIS A 143 -53.23 1.69 -5.11
C HIS A 143 -53.28 2.99 -5.92
N TRP A 144 -54.49 3.46 -6.23
CA TRP A 144 -54.72 4.65 -7.00
C TRP A 144 -55.62 5.64 -6.29
N LEU A 145 -55.34 6.92 -6.49
CA LEU A 145 -56.19 8.01 -6.07
C LEU A 145 -56.70 8.77 -7.30
N VAL A 146 -58.02 8.84 -7.45
CA VAL A 146 -58.62 9.71 -8.44
C VAL A 146 -59.14 10.96 -7.73
N TYR A 147 -58.64 12.11 -8.14
CA TYR A 147 -58.89 13.40 -7.54
C TYR A 147 -59.63 14.27 -8.56
N GLN A 148 -60.88 14.62 -8.28
CA GLN A 148 -61.74 15.38 -9.18
C GLN A 148 -62.17 16.68 -8.49
N ILE A 149 -62.07 17.79 -9.23
CA ILE A 149 -62.63 19.08 -8.80
C ILE A 149 -63.60 19.52 -9.85
N THR A 150 -64.79 19.87 -9.44
CA THR A 150 -65.87 20.36 -10.30
C THR A 150 -66.64 21.50 -9.63
N GLY A 151 -67.25 22.37 -10.45
CA GLY A 151 -68.04 23.49 -10.01
C GLY A 151 -67.30 24.82 -10.04
N GLN A 152 -68.03 25.91 -9.73
CA GLN A 152 -67.50 27.27 -9.76
C GLN A 152 -67.78 28.01 -8.45
N GLY A 153 -66.88 28.92 -8.07
CA GLY A 153 -67.00 29.75 -6.89
C GLY A 153 -67.21 28.93 -5.62
N SER A 154 -68.23 29.29 -4.80
CA SER A 154 -68.55 28.61 -3.55
C SER A 154 -69.11 27.19 -3.71
N ASP A 155 -69.58 26.82 -4.87
CA ASP A 155 -70.15 25.50 -5.11
C ASP A 155 -69.10 24.48 -5.60
N ARG A 156 -67.82 24.85 -5.57
CA ARG A 156 -66.71 23.97 -5.98
C ARG A 156 -66.58 22.81 -5.02
N LYS A 157 -66.55 21.59 -5.57
CA LYS A 157 -66.47 20.35 -4.81
C LYS A 157 -65.27 19.54 -5.28
N GLN A 158 -64.58 18.95 -4.31
CA GLN A 158 -63.53 17.98 -4.48
C GLN A 158 -64.08 16.59 -4.16
N VAL A 159 -63.97 15.67 -5.11
CA VAL A 159 -64.27 14.24 -4.92
C VAL A 159 -62.96 13.47 -4.98
N THR A 160 -62.67 12.73 -3.92
CA THR A 160 -61.46 11.88 -3.83
C THR A 160 -61.92 10.43 -3.81
N THR A 161 -61.50 9.64 -4.76
CA THR A 161 -61.85 8.22 -4.90
C THR A 161 -60.60 7.37 -4.79
N TYR A 162 -60.57 6.44 -3.86
CA TYR A 162 -59.51 5.47 -3.65
C TYR A 162 -59.85 4.18 -4.40
N LEU A 163 -58.91 3.67 -5.17
CA LEU A 163 -59.07 2.42 -5.94
C LEU A 163 -57.98 1.42 -5.52
N ASP A 164 -58.37 0.13 -5.54
CA ASP A 164 -57.41 -0.96 -5.42
C ASP A 164 -56.61 -1.19 -6.73
N GLU A 165 -55.69 -2.17 -6.72
CA GLU A 165 -54.91 -2.56 -7.90
C GLU A 165 -55.80 -3.01 -9.07
N SER A 166 -56.96 -3.60 -8.78
CA SER A 166 -57.94 -4.06 -9.78
C SER A 166 -58.90 -2.97 -10.21
N LEU A 167 -58.67 -1.71 -9.81
CA LEU A 167 -59.46 -0.52 -10.12
C LEU A 167 -60.88 -0.53 -9.49
N ASN A 168 -61.13 -1.36 -8.48
CA ASN A 168 -62.39 -1.31 -7.73
C ASN A 168 -62.39 -0.12 -6.74
N VAL A 169 -63.51 0.56 -6.63
CA VAL A 169 -63.70 1.67 -5.70
C VAL A 169 -63.75 1.15 -4.28
N ARG A 170 -62.81 1.57 -3.45
CA ARG A 170 -62.72 1.22 -2.01
C ARG A 170 -63.36 2.29 -1.14
N LYS A 171 -63.08 3.54 -1.40
CA LYS A 171 -63.57 4.67 -0.61
C LYS A 171 -63.78 5.87 -1.52
N ARG A 172 -64.81 6.68 -1.22
CA ARG A 172 -65.05 7.96 -1.87
C ARG A 172 -65.38 9.01 -0.85
N ASP A 173 -64.64 10.12 -0.87
CA ASP A 173 -64.87 11.28 0.02
C ASP A 173 -65.20 12.51 -0.83
N THR A 174 -66.13 13.33 -0.35
CA THR A 174 -66.49 14.60 -0.99
C THR A 174 -66.43 15.75 -0.02
N LYS A 175 -65.72 16.81 -0.37
CA LYS A 175 -65.63 18.04 0.43
C LYS A 175 -65.70 19.28 -0.44
N ALA A 176 -66.08 20.44 0.17
CA ALA A 176 -65.93 21.74 -0.48
C ALA A 176 -64.41 22.07 -0.64
N THR A 177 -64.04 22.78 -1.70
CA THR A 177 -62.67 23.19 -1.94
C THR A 177 -62.62 24.56 -2.63
N ASP A 178 -61.58 25.32 -2.32
CA ASP A 178 -61.23 26.58 -2.98
C ASP A 178 -60.10 26.42 -4.02
N TYR A 179 -59.62 25.18 -4.19
CA TYR A 179 -58.53 24.91 -5.13
C TYR A 179 -58.95 25.21 -6.58
N ASP A 180 -58.18 26.08 -7.21
CA ASP A 180 -58.36 26.41 -8.64
C ASP A 180 -57.08 26.08 -9.41
N PRO A 181 -57.13 25.07 -10.33
CA PRO A 181 -55.95 24.68 -11.11
C PRO A 181 -55.37 25.83 -11.94
N ARG A 182 -56.20 26.80 -12.36
CA ARG A 182 -55.77 27.94 -13.18
C ARG A 182 -54.86 28.92 -12.49
N THR A 183 -54.78 28.88 -11.14
CA THR A 183 -53.89 29.70 -10.32
C THR A 183 -52.54 29.05 -10.10
N ARG A 184 -52.35 27.84 -10.61
CA ARG A 184 -51.12 27.07 -10.38
C ARG A 184 -50.10 27.34 -11.48
N VAL A 185 -48.80 27.29 -11.10
CA VAL A 185 -47.64 27.54 -11.97
C VAL A 185 -47.69 26.65 -13.22
N TRP A 186 -47.95 25.34 -13.06
CA TRP A 186 -48.03 24.39 -14.17
C TRP A 186 -49.14 24.73 -15.19
N PHE A 187 -50.23 25.39 -14.76
CA PHE A 187 -51.31 25.79 -15.67
C PHE A 187 -51.02 27.12 -16.35
N GLN A 188 -50.41 28.06 -15.63
CA GLN A 188 -50.10 29.41 -16.13
C GLN A 188 -48.96 29.39 -17.14
N ASP A 189 -47.92 28.60 -16.86
CA ASP A 189 -46.68 28.51 -17.65
C ASP A 189 -46.85 27.57 -18.86
N ALA A 190 -47.91 26.79 -18.92
CA ALA A 190 -48.16 25.87 -20.02
C ALA A 190 -48.41 26.61 -21.34
N ILE A 191 -47.66 26.24 -22.37
CA ILE A 191 -47.79 26.73 -23.75
C ILE A 191 -48.31 25.65 -24.66
N SER A 192 -48.78 26.04 -25.84
CA SER A 192 -49.41 25.10 -26.78
C SER A 192 -48.44 24.55 -27.85
N THR A 193 -47.24 25.08 -27.92
CA THR A 193 -46.24 24.71 -28.93
C THR A 193 -45.30 23.62 -28.51
N SER A 194 -45.09 23.46 -27.20
CA SER A 194 -44.17 22.47 -26.63
C SER A 194 -44.55 22.17 -25.19
N VAL A 195 -44.07 21.05 -24.68
CA VAL A 195 -44.15 20.71 -23.25
C VAL A 195 -43.24 21.64 -22.46
N THR A 196 -43.78 22.24 -21.39
CA THR A 196 -43.05 23.07 -20.43
C THR A 196 -42.79 22.27 -19.16
N LYS A 197 -41.64 22.47 -18.52
CA LYS A 197 -41.27 21.90 -17.21
C LYS A 197 -41.25 23.01 -16.19
N THR A 198 -41.95 22.83 -15.06
CA THR A 198 -41.88 23.78 -13.93
C THR A 198 -40.55 23.66 -13.16
N GLU A 199 -40.24 24.67 -12.37
CA GLU A 199 -39.30 24.51 -11.28
C GLU A 199 -39.84 23.51 -10.23
N GLN A 200 -38.99 23.06 -9.32
CA GLN A 200 -39.38 22.18 -8.23
C GLN A 200 -40.33 22.92 -7.29
N TYR A 201 -41.48 22.30 -6.97
CA TYR A 201 -42.41 22.81 -5.98
C TYR A 201 -43.09 21.65 -5.24
N VAL A 202 -43.87 21.98 -4.21
CA VAL A 202 -44.59 20.98 -3.42
C VAL A 202 -46.00 20.78 -4.02
N PHE A 203 -46.32 19.53 -4.37
CA PHE A 203 -47.64 19.18 -4.93
C PHE A 203 -48.71 19.34 -3.86
N ASN A 204 -49.85 19.87 -4.27
CA ASN A 204 -50.96 20.18 -3.36
C ASN A 204 -51.59 18.94 -2.69
N VAL A 205 -51.54 17.79 -3.33
CA VAL A 205 -51.98 16.54 -2.74
C VAL A 205 -50.79 15.82 -2.14
N PHE A 206 -50.82 15.56 -0.86
CA PHE A 206 -49.79 14.86 -0.04
C PHE A 206 -48.46 15.59 0.19
N ASP A 207 -48.35 16.87 -0.14
CA ASP A 207 -47.14 17.69 0.09
C ASP A 207 -45.83 17.03 -0.39
N VAL A 208 -45.90 16.39 -1.58
CA VAL A 208 -44.73 15.72 -2.17
C VAL A 208 -43.96 16.72 -3.04
N PRO A 209 -42.64 16.88 -2.85
CA PRO A 209 -41.84 17.74 -3.71
C PRO A 209 -41.59 17.09 -5.07
N GLY A 210 -41.61 17.91 -6.11
CA GLY A 210 -41.40 17.44 -7.48
C GLY A 210 -41.53 18.57 -8.51
N TYR A 211 -41.61 18.21 -9.77
CA TYR A 211 -41.81 19.14 -10.89
C TYR A 211 -42.86 18.58 -11.85
N THR A 212 -43.50 19.48 -12.58
CA THR A 212 -44.60 19.16 -13.49
C THR A 212 -44.19 19.44 -14.93
N TYR A 213 -44.46 18.48 -15.82
CA TYR A 213 -44.47 18.67 -17.27
C TYR A 213 -45.86 19.00 -17.68
N ALA A 214 -46.08 20.06 -18.48
CA ALA A 214 -47.38 20.53 -18.87
C ALA A 214 -47.42 21.00 -20.32
N ILE A 215 -48.54 20.74 -21.01
CA ILE A 215 -48.81 21.24 -22.35
C ILE A 215 -50.23 21.76 -22.42
N LYS A 216 -50.43 22.89 -23.11
CA LYS A 216 -51.73 23.51 -23.25
C LYS A 216 -52.39 23.14 -24.58
N SER A 217 -53.64 22.72 -24.54
CA SER A 217 -54.43 22.50 -25.75
C SER A 217 -54.66 23.81 -26.51
N PRO A 218 -54.26 23.91 -27.77
CA PRO A 218 -54.50 25.12 -28.57
C PRO A 218 -56.00 25.33 -28.91
N GLN A 219 -56.82 24.29 -28.76
CA GLN A 219 -58.22 24.31 -29.12
C GLN A 219 -59.14 24.68 -27.95
N THR A 220 -58.87 24.12 -26.76
CA THR A 220 -59.78 24.28 -25.61
C THR A 220 -59.18 25.17 -24.52
N GLY A 221 -57.87 25.39 -24.54
CA GLY A 221 -57.15 26.09 -23.46
C GLY A 221 -56.92 25.23 -22.20
N ASP A 222 -57.31 23.96 -22.24
CA ASP A 222 -57.07 22.99 -21.18
C ASP A 222 -55.60 22.63 -21.12
N VAL A 223 -55.12 22.23 -19.95
CA VAL A 223 -53.74 21.85 -19.73
C VAL A 223 -53.64 20.40 -19.25
N LEU A 224 -52.95 19.60 -20.05
CA LEU A 224 -52.57 18.23 -19.69
C LEU A 224 -51.20 18.24 -19.03
N ALA A 225 -51.03 17.51 -17.90
CA ALA A 225 -49.81 17.56 -17.15
C ALA A 225 -49.46 16.25 -16.44
N ILE A 226 -48.16 16.05 -16.25
CA ILE A 226 -47.56 14.91 -15.53
C ILE A 226 -46.71 15.45 -14.40
N ASP A 227 -46.93 14.96 -13.18
CA ASP A 227 -46.07 15.19 -12.04
C ASP A 227 -45.03 14.10 -11.91
N ILE A 228 -43.81 14.50 -11.69
CA ILE A 228 -42.71 13.62 -11.33
C ILE A 228 -42.19 14.01 -9.96
N ALA A 229 -42.34 13.11 -9.00
CA ALA A 229 -41.89 13.31 -7.64
C ALA A 229 -40.36 13.15 -7.52
N SER A 230 -39.71 14.03 -6.78
CA SER A 230 -38.27 13.92 -6.47
C SER A 230 -37.90 12.57 -5.81
N ALA A 231 -38.86 11.95 -5.14
CA ALA A 231 -38.71 10.62 -4.53
C ALA A 231 -38.41 9.51 -5.57
N SER A 232 -38.85 9.65 -6.83
CA SER A 232 -38.52 8.71 -7.92
C SER A 232 -37.00 8.69 -8.16
N LEU A 233 -36.38 9.86 -8.26
CA LEU A 233 -34.92 9.98 -8.40
C LEU A 233 -34.17 9.55 -7.14
N ASN A 234 -34.69 9.85 -5.94
CA ASN A 234 -34.12 9.35 -4.69
C ASN A 234 -34.07 7.81 -4.65
N HIS A 235 -35.16 7.17 -5.07
CA HIS A 235 -35.22 5.71 -5.16
C HIS A 235 -34.17 5.16 -6.13
N PHE A 236 -34.02 5.78 -7.29
CA PHE A 236 -33.00 5.40 -8.27
C PHE A 236 -31.58 5.57 -7.70
N LEU A 237 -31.27 6.71 -7.05
CA LEU A 237 -29.98 6.95 -6.40
C LEU A 237 -29.70 5.90 -5.32
N THR A 238 -30.70 5.56 -4.49
CA THR A 238 -30.58 4.54 -3.45
C THR A 238 -30.33 3.16 -4.06
N ALA A 239 -30.97 2.83 -5.17
CA ALA A 239 -30.73 1.58 -5.89
C ALA A 239 -29.30 1.52 -6.46
N GLN A 240 -28.79 2.62 -7.02
CA GLN A 240 -27.40 2.72 -7.47
C GLN A 240 -26.42 2.62 -6.31
N GLN A 241 -26.68 3.31 -5.20
CA GLN A 241 -25.89 3.20 -3.97
C GLN A 241 -25.83 1.75 -3.47
N THR A 242 -26.97 1.04 -3.45
CA THR A 242 -27.02 -0.35 -3.00
C THR A 242 -26.19 -1.28 -3.89
N LYS A 243 -26.19 -1.09 -5.20
CA LYS A 243 -25.30 -1.82 -6.12
C LYS A 243 -23.82 -1.56 -5.82
N MET A 244 -23.49 -0.36 -5.34
CA MET A 244 -22.13 0.04 -5.00
C MET A 244 -21.75 -0.27 -3.55
N LYS A 245 -22.70 -0.62 -2.67
CA LYS A 245 -22.51 -0.83 -1.22
C LYS A 245 -21.47 -1.91 -0.88
N HIS A 246 -21.27 -2.89 -1.76
CA HIS A 246 -20.21 -3.89 -1.60
C HIS A 246 -18.79 -3.30 -1.70
N LEU A 247 -18.68 -2.05 -2.14
CA LEU A 247 -17.42 -1.40 -2.39
C LEU A 247 -17.11 -0.32 -1.35
N VAL A 248 -18.10 0.52 -0.99
CA VAL A 248 -17.93 1.62 -0.02
C VAL A 248 -19.30 2.19 0.38
N GLU A 249 -19.44 2.60 1.63
CA GLU A 249 -20.59 3.38 2.07
C GLU A 249 -20.49 4.79 1.49
N SER A 250 -21.38 5.12 0.51
CA SER A 250 -21.34 6.36 -0.25
C SER A 250 -22.66 7.11 -0.12
N GLU A 251 -22.61 8.44 -0.08
CA GLU A 251 -23.78 9.31 -0.17
C GLU A 251 -23.82 9.95 -1.56
N MET A 252 -24.96 9.87 -2.25
CA MET A 252 -25.13 10.40 -3.59
C MET A 252 -26.15 11.52 -3.60
N TYR A 253 -25.84 12.59 -4.32
CA TYR A 253 -26.68 13.78 -4.43
C TYR A 253 -26.75 14.25 -5.87
N VAL A 254 -27.95 14.72 -6.27
CA VAL A 254 -28.15 15.52 -7.47
C VAL A 254 -28.63 16.88 -7.01
N TYR A 255 -27.99 17.94 -7.46
CA TYR A 255 -28.31 19.32 -7.07
C TYR A 255 -28.12 20.29 -8.23
N ARG A 256 -28.82 21.42 -8.16
CA ARG A 256 -28.73 22.50 -9.13
C ARG A 256 -27.52 23.40 -8.85
N GLY A 257 -27.12 24.20 -9.81
CA GLY A 257 -25.98 25.12 -9.70
C GLY A 257 -26.08 26.14 -8.56
N ASP A 258 -27.29 26.50 -8.14
CA ASP A 258 -27.55 27.36 -6.97
C ASP A 258 -27.35 26.63 -5.63
N GLY A 259 -27.20 25.35 -5.66
CA GLY A 259 -27.02 24.48 -4.47
C GLY A 259 -28.30 23.81 -3.98
N GLU A 260 -29.43 23.92 -4.69
CA GLU A 260 -30.66 23.23 -4.34
C GLU A 260 -30.55 21.73 -4.63
N ILE A 261 -30.83 20.82 -3.64
CA ILE A 261 -30.84 19.36 -3.84
C ILE A 261 -32.12 18.94 -4.56
N ILE A 262 -31.93 18.34 -5.70
CA ILE A 262 -33.00 17.73 -6.47
C ILE A 262 -33.29 16.33 -5.92
N ALA A 263 -32.23 15.58 -5.60
CA ALA A 263 -32.37 14.22 -5.11
C ALA A 263 -31.17 13.77 -4.26
N SER A 264 -31.43 12.81 -3.35
CA SER A 264 -30.43 12.24 -2.45
C SER A 264 -30.68 10.74 -2.24
N SER A 265 -29.59 9.95 -2.15
CA SER A 265 -29.67 8.55 -1.73
C SER A 265 -29.86 8.37 -0.23
N LYS A 266 -29.70 9.42 0.58
CA LYS A 266 -29.90 9.40 2.02
C LYS A 266 -31.36 9.64 2.37
N ASN A 267 -31.92 8.74 3.17
CA ASN A 267 -33.33 8.88 3.60
C ASN A 267 -33.53 10.23 4.31
N GLN A 268 -34.50 11.01 3.86
CA GLN A 268 -34.79 12.40 4.24
C GLN A 268 -35.28 12.63 5.68
N SER A 269 -34.96 11.81 6.65
CA SER A 269 -35.32 12.11 8.05
C SER A 269 -34.45 13.20 8.71
N HIS A 270 -33.39 13.66 8.05
CA HIS A 270 -32.60 14.80 8.50
C HIS A 270 -32.48 15.81 7.35
N GLN A 271 -33.21 16.92 7.49
CA GLN A 271 -32.94 18.15 6.77
C GLN A 271 -31.49 18.58 7.04
N HIS A 272 -30.56 18.03 6.29
CA HIS A 272 -29.26 18.66 6.18
C HIS A 272 -29.46 19.90 5.33
N SER A 273 -29.29 21.04 5.95
CA SER A 273 -29.39 22.30 5.25
C SER A 273 -28.34 22.32 4.15
N PHE A 274 -28.78 22.63 2.96
CA PHE A 274 -28.01 22.86 1.76
C PHE A 274 -26.79 23.78 1.89
N ALA A 275 -26.80 24.64 2.92
CA ALA A 275 -25.68 25.45 3.35
C ALA A 275 -24.38 24.62 3.48
N ASP A 276 -24.49 23.35 3.89
CA ASP A 276 -23.30 22.54 4.14
C ASP A 276 -22.67 21.96 2.85
N LEU A 277 -23.47 21.54 1.87
CA LEU A 277 -22.93 21.04 0.58
C LEU A 277 -22.46 22.18 -0.33
N SER A 278 -23.25 23.25 -0.42
CA SER A 278 -22.82 24.45 -1.13
C SER A 278 -21.62 25.14 -0.45
N GLN A 279 -21.48 25.04 0.89
CA GLN A 279 -20.29 25.47 1.60
C GLN A 279 -19.10 24.57 1.32
N LEU A 280 -19.28 23.25 1.21
CA LEU A 280 -18.19 22.31 0.82
C LEU A 280 -17.69 22.60 -0.59
N VAL A 281 -18.58 22.87 -1.54
CA VAL A 281 -18.21 23.30 -2.90
C VAL A 281 -17.55 24.68 -2.87
N LYS A 282 -18.06 25.63 -2.07
CA LYS A 282 -17.49 26.98 -1.93
C LYS A 282 -16.19 27.02 -1.14
N LEU A 283 -15.99 26.13 -0.16
CA LEU A 283 -14.73 26.03 0.59
C LEU A 283 -13.60 25.53 -0.30
N ASP A 284 -13.89 24.62 -1.23
CA ASP A 284 -12.90 24.21 -2.21
C ASP A 284 -12.61 25.33 -3.23
N GLU A 285 -13.60 26.16 -3.56
CA GLU A 285 -13.41 27.37 -4.37
C GLU A 285 -12.49 28.41 -3.72
N GLN A 286 -12.50 28.55 -2.40
CA GLN A 286 -11.65 29.48 -1.67
C GLN A 286 -10.21 28.96 -1.46
N GLN A 287 -10.03 27.64 -1.36
CA GLN A 287 -8.70 27.05 -1.16
C GLN A 287 -7.90 26.88 -2.46
N SER A 288 -8.56 26.69 -3.61
CA SER A 288 -7.91 26.35 -4.88
C SER A 288 -7.77 27.48 -5.88
N GLY A 289 -8.25 28.69 -5.58
CA GLY A 289 -8.15 29.85 -6.48
C GLY A 289 -8.90 29.63 -7.81
N LEU A 290 -9.87 30.48 -8.07
CA LEU A 290 -10.90 30.47 -9.12
C LEU A 290 -10.49 30.17 -10.59
N ALA A 291 -9.22 29.95 -10.88
CA ALA A 291 -8.72 29.79 -12.26
C ALA A 291 -8.84 28.39 -12.86
N ASN A 292 -9.27 27.37 -12.11
CA ASN A 292 -9.20 25.96 -12.56
C ASN A 292 -10.50 25.14 -12.40
N LYS A 293 -11.68 25.77 -12.39
CA LYS A 293 -12.97 25.05 -12.19
C LYS A 293 -13.19 23.89 -13.17
N ALA A 294 -12.81 24.03 -14.42
CA ALA A 294 -13.01 23.00 -15.44
C ALA A 294 -12.09 21.77 -15.29
N HIS A 295 -10.97 21.88 -14.56
CA HIS A 295 -10.02 20.78 -14.39
C HIS A 295 -10.26 19.88 -13.17
N GLN A 296 -11.19 20.24 -12.28
CA GLN A 296 -11.47 19.49 -11.05
C GLN A 296 -12.65 18.54 -11.20
N PHE A 297 -13.56 18.80 -12.14
CA PHE A 297 -14.67 17.87 -12.42
C PHE A 297 -14.15 16.48 -12.81
N GLY A 298 -14.73 15.46 -12.22
CA GLY A 298 -14.36 14.08 -12.48
C GLY A 298 -13.14 13.57 -11.72
N LYS A 299 -12.60 14.37 -10.77
CA LYS A 299 -11.54 13.95 -9.86
C LYS A 299 -12.06 13.77 -8.44
N MET A 300 -11.39 12.91 -7.68
CA MET A 300 -11.66 12.73 -6.25
C MET A 300 -10.94 13.84 -5.48
N LEU A 301 -11.71 14.67 -4.76
CA LEU A 301 -11.21 15.76 -3.92
C LEU A 301 -11.30 15.35 -2.45
N SER A 302 -10.29 15.67 -1.64
CA SER A 302 -10.35 15.45 -0.20
C SER A 302 -11.06 16.64 0.46
N VAL A 303 -12.12 16.36 1.21
CA VAL A 303 -12.91 17.37 1.93
C VAL A 303 -13.08 16.97 3.39
N HIS A 304 -13.26 17.97 4.26
CA HIS A 304 -13.52 17.73 5.69
C HIS A 304 -14.97 18.07 5.99
N GLU A 305 -15.74 17.09 6.40
CA GLU A 305 -17.10 17.27 6.86
C GLU A 305 -17.23 16.87 8.33
N LYS A 306 -17.60 17.82 9.21
CA LYS A 306 -17.78 17.56 10.67
C LYS A 306 -16.58 16.86 11.33
N GLY A 307 -15.34 17.18 10.89
CA GLY A 307 -14.12 16.58 11.43
C GLY A 307 -13.76 15.20 10.85
N ILE A 308 -14.53 14.69 9.88
CA ILE A 308 -14.25 13.44 9.17
C ILE A 308 -13.71 13.78 7.78
N GLU A 309 -12.57 13.18 7.41
CA GLU A 309 -12.05 13.28 6.06
C GLU A 309 -12.88 12.41 5.12
N LYS A 310 -13.43 13.05 4.07
CA LYS A 310 -14.18 12.39 2.99
C LYS A 310 -13.55 12.69 1.65
N TYR A 311 -13.75 11.79 0.70
CA TYR A 311 -13.53 12.08 -0.70
C TYR A 311 -14.84 12.53 -1.34
N MET A 312 -14.78 13.64 -2.08
CA MET A 312 -15.88 14.18 -2.86
C MET A 312 -15.57 14.04 -4.35
N PHE A 313 -16.54 13.58 -5.10
CA PHE A 313 -16.48 13.48 -6.55
C PHE A 313 -17.67 14.26 -7.14
N VAL A 314 -17.40 15.20 -8.02
CA VAL A 314 -18.41 16.08 -8.62
C VAL A 314 -18.34 15.98 -10.14
N LEU A 315 -19.51 15.82 -10.78
CA LEU A 315 -19.65 15.90 -12.24
C LEU A 315 -20.87 16.72 -12.63
N PRO A 316 -20.76 17.57 -13.65
CA PRO A 316 -21.95 18.15 -14.28
C PRO A 316 -22.73 17.04 -14.96
N LEU A 317 -24.06 17.06 -14.81
CA LEU A 317 -24.96 16.16 -15.52
C LEU A 317 -25.22 16.74 -16.91
N PRO A 318 -24.93 16.00 -17.99
CA PRO A 318 -25.29 16.42 -19.35
C PRO A 318 -26.80 16.22 -19.55
N LEU A 319 -27.57 17.20 -19.13
CA LEU A 319 -28.99 17.23 -19.45
C LEU A 319 -29.15 17.80 -20.85
N SER A 320 -30.07 17.22 -21.66
CA SER A 320 -30.26 17.59 -23.05
C SER A 320 -30.51 19.09 -23.21
N SER A 321 -29.83 19.71 -24.17
CA SER A 321 -29.71 21.13 -24.41
C SER A 321 -30.99 21.84 -24.90
N ASP A 322 -32.14 21.18 -24.94
CA ASP A 322 -33.39 21.74 -25.51
C ASP A 322 -34.28 22.49 -24.50
N MET A 323 -33.92 22.52 -23.23
CA MET A 323 -34.61 23.34 -22.23
C MET A 323 -33.81 24.59 -21.92
N GLN A 324 -34.40 25.74 -22.13
CA GLN A 324 -33.88 27.11 -22.02
C GLN A 324 -33.39 27.54 -20.62
N SER A 325 -32.85 26.64 -19.81
CA SER A 325 -32.18 27.05 -18.54
C SER A 325 -30.66 26.94 -18.68
N ASP A 326 -29.96 28.06 -18.49
CA ASP A 326 -28.51 28.14 -18.37
C ASP A 326 -27.96 27.43 -17.08
N GLU A 327 -28.83 26.74 -16.35
CA GLU A 327 -28.49 26.08 -15.09
C GLU A 327 -28.06 24.64 -15.32
N VAL A 328 -26.85 24.34 -14.90
CA VAL A 328 -26.26 23.00 -14.94
C VAL A 328 -26.55 22.27 -13.64
N ASP A 329 -27.16 21.09 -13.74
CA ASP A 329 -27.29 20.18 -12.60
C ASP A 329 -26.01 19.41 -12.37
N TYR A 330 -25.71 19.10 -11.12
CA TYR A 330 -24.49 18.40 -10.72
C TYR A 330 -24.82 17.12 -10.00
N PHE A 331 -24.01 16.10 -10.26
CA PHE A 331 -23.98 14.86 -9.50
C PHE A 331 -22.76 14.84 -8.56
N THR A 332 -23.00 14.53 -7.29
CA THR A 332 -21.93 14.42 -6.28
C THR A 332 -22.02 13.10 -5.54
N VAL A 333 -20.85 12.50 -5.32
CA VAL A 333 -20.68 11.35 -4.44
C VAL A 333 -19.73 11.74 -3.31
N LEU A 334 -20.18 11.52 -2.07
CA LEU A 334 -19.37 11.64 -0.87
C LEU A 334 -19.07 10.25 -0.32
N VAL A 335 -17.80 9.99 -0.03
CA VAL A 335 -17.31 8.68 0.43
C VAL A 335 -16.33 8.88 1.57
N SER A 336 -16.42 8.09 2.63
CA SER A 336 -15.42 8.11 3.71
C SER A 336 -14.05 7.73 3.17
N LYS A 337 -13.02 8.54 3.48
CA LYS A 337 -11.63 8.24 3.12
C LYS A 337 -11.17 6.91 3.73
N ASP A 338 -11.58 6.65 4.97
CA ASP A 338 -11.23 5.42 5.66
C ASP A 338 -11.81 4.19 4.98
N ASP A 339 -13.04 4.26 4.46
CA ASP A 339 -13.68 3.14 3.75
C ASP A 339 -13.03 2.88 2.40
N VAL A 340 -12.68 3.94 1.66
CA VAL A 340 -11.93 3.81 0.40
C VAL A 340 -10.56 3.18 0.65
N LEU A 341 -9.88 3.58 1.71
CA LEU A 341 -8.55 3.09 2.05
C LEU A 341 -8.57 1.76 2.81
N ALA A 342 -9.70 1.34 3.38
CA ALA A 342 -9.81 0.09 4.13
C ALA A 342 -9.35 -1.13 3.33
N VAL A 343 -9.73 -1.20 2.05
CA VAL A 343 -9.32 -2.27 1.12
C VAL A 343 -7.80 -2.26 0.91
N ILE A 344 -7.19 -1.06 0.85
CA ILE A 344 -5.73 -0.91 0.72
C ILE A 344 -5.06 -1.32 2.02
N LYS A 345 -5.55 -0.85 3.18
CA LYS A 345 -5.01 -1.17 4.51
C LYS A 345 -4.95 -2.69 4.72
N GLU A 346 -6.00 -3.41 4.33
CA GLU A 346 -6.06 -4.88 4.42
C GLU A 346 -5.00 -5.56 3.53
N LYS A 347 -4.91 -5.15 2.26
CA LYS A 347 -3.89 -5.68 1.34
C LYS A 347 -2.47 -5.38 1.81
N ILE A 348 -2.23 -4.19 2.36
CA ILE A 348 -0.92 -3.81 2.90
C ILE A 348 -0.59 -4.64 4.13
N ARG A 349 -1.55 -4.89 5.04
CA ARG A 349 -1.34 -5.76 6.19
C ARG A 349 -0.87 -7.14 5.75
N ILE A 350 -1.52 -7.72 4.75
CA ILE A 350 -1.10 -9.01 4.17
C ILE A 350 0.29 -8.90 3.55
N SER A 351 0.57 -7.84 2.79
CA SER A 351 1.88 -7.60 2.19
C SER A 351 2.99 -7.49 3.23
N ILE A 352 2.75 -6.78 4.34
CA ILE A 352 3.70 -6.67 5.47
C ILE A 352 3.94 -8.05 6.10
N LEU A 353 2.89 -8.84 6.34
CA LEU A 353 3.02 -10.18 6.92
C LEU A 353 3.81 -11.12 6.00
N VAL A 354 3.51 -11.14 4.71
CA VAL A 354 4.23 -11.97 3.72
C VAL A 354 5.69 -11.54 3.60
N THR A 355 5.95 -10.23 3.54
CA THR A 355 7.32 -9.69 3.48
C THR A 355 8.08 -9.99 4.77
N GLY A 356 7.45 -9.85 5.94
CA GLY A 356 8.04 -10.21 7.23
C GLY A 356 8.40 -11.69 7.33
N LEU A 357 7.50 -12.58 6.88
CA LEU A 357 7.76 -14.02 6.80
C LEU A 357 8.92 -14.33 5.85
N PHE A 358 8.95 -13.67 4.68
CA PHE A 358 10.03 -13.84 3.71
C PHE A 358 11.38 -13.38 4.28
N LEU A 359 11.43 -12.22 4.96
CA LEU A 359 12.64 -11.74 5.64
C LEU A 359 13.11 -12.74 6.71
N LEU A 360 12.18 -13.33 7.46
CA LEU A 360 12.51 -14.34 8.48
C LEU A 360 13.12 -15.60 7.84
N LEU A 361 12.59 -16.02 6.67
CA LEU A 361 13.16 -17.14 5.90
C LEU A 361 14.54 -16.82 5.30
N LEU A 362 14.85 -15.56 5.03
CA LEU A 362 16.16 -15.14 4.54
C LEU A 362 17.25 -15.18 5.64
N LEU A 363 16.92 -15.14 6.91
CA LEU A 363 17.91 -15.18 8.00
C LEU A 363 18.79 -16.44 7.98
N PRO A 364 18.24 -17.68 7.91
CA PRO A 364 19.05 -18.89 7.81
C PRO A 364 19.86 -18.95 6.52
N VAL A 365 19.34 -18.44 5.41
CA VAL A 365 20.06 -18.36 4.14
C VAL A 365 21.26 -17.42 4.28
N SER A 366 21.07 -16.25 4.86
CA SER A 366 22.14 -15.28 5.12
C SER A 366 23.18 -15.86 6.08
N TRP A 367 22.75 -16.61 7.09
CA TRP A 367 23.63 -17.31 8.02
C TRP A 367 24.49 -18.35 7.28
N PHE A 368 23.91 -19.12 6.38
CA PHE A 368 24.62 -20.11 5.59
C PHE A 368 25.71 -19.46 4.72
N PHE A 369 25.38 -18.39 3.99
CA PHE A 369 26.36 -17.65 3.17
C PHE A 369 27.45 -16.98 4.03
N ALA A 370 27.08 -16.33 5.12
CA ALA A 370 28.04 -15.75 6.06
C ALA A 370 28.99 -16.81 6.63
N SER A 371 28.48 -17.99 6.98
CA SER A 371 29.28 -19.11 7.48
C SER A 371 30.25 -19.67 6.45
N SER A 372 29.83 -19.71 5.18
CA SER A 372 30.69 -20.16 4.07
C SER A 372 31.91 -19.27 3.85
N ILE A 373 31.83 -17.99 4.22
CA ILE A 373 32.94 -17.05 4.15
C ILE A 373 33.76 -17.07 5.45
N VAL A 374 33.08 -17.01 6.58
CA VAL A 374 33.74 -16.79 7.88
C VAL A 374 34.46 -18.03 8.39
N ASN A 375 33.90 -19.23 8.22
CA ASN A 375 34.49 -20.45 8.72
C ASN A 375 35.87 -20.74 8.14
N PRO A 376 36.12 -20.65 6.83
CA PRO A 376 37.45 -20.81 6.26
C PRO A 376 38.45 -19.77 6.78
N ILE A 377 38.03 -18.50 6.93
CA ILE A 377 38.90 -17.44 7.46
C ILE A 377 39.34 -17.75 8.89
N LEU A 378 38.41 -18.20 9.75
CA LEU A 378 38.76 -18.61 11.12
C LEU A 378 39.73 -19.80 11.17
N LYS A 379 39.58 -20.75 10.22
CA LYS A 379 40.52 -21.86 10.10
C LYS A 379 41.90 -21.37 9.66
N LEU A 380 42.00 -20.43 8.70
CA LEU A 380 43.27 -19.81 8.33
C LEU A 380 43.96 -19.10 9.50
N VAL A 381 43.18 -18.43 10.35
CA VAL A 381 43.74 -17.86 11.60
C VAL A 381 44.30 -18.94 12.51
N GLY A 382 43.66 -20.12 12.55
CA GLY A 382 44.18 -21.28 13.29
C GLY A 382 45.50 -21.81 12.69
N GLU A 383 45.56 -21.96 11.38
CA GLU A 383 46.80 -22.40 10.69
C GLU A 383 47.96 -21.38 10.87
N ASN A 384 47.66 -20.07 10.85
CA ASN A 384 48.67 -19.03 11.13
C ASN A 384 49.27 -19.12 12.55
N LYS A 385 48.48 -19.58 13.55
CA LYS A 385 49.01 -19.82 14.91
C LYS A 385 50.02 -20.96 14.91
N LYS A 386 49.83 -22.02 14.11
CA LYS A 386 50.81 -23.11 14.00
C LYS A 386 52.14 -22.57 13.47
N ILE A 387 52.11 -21.70 12.44
CA ILE A 387 53.32 -21.04 11.92
C ILE A 387 54.02 -20.24 13.02
N GLN A 388 53.27 -19.48 13.85
CA GLN A 388 53.81 -18.71 14.97
C GLN A 388 54.46 -19.62 16.05
N GLN A 389 53.92 -20.84 16.23
CA GLN A 389 54.40 -21.83 17.17
C GLN A 389 55.55 -22.68 16.61
N ARG A 390 55.93 -22.43 15.33
CA ARG A 390 56.98 -23.18 14.58
C ARG A 390 56.58 -24.63 14.25
N ASP A 391 55.26 -24.92 14.31
CA ASP A 391 54.74 -26.23 13.94
C ASP A 391 54.49 -26.29 12.42
N TYR A 392 55.49 -26.05 11.61
CA TYR A 392 55.40 -25.88 10.17
C TYR A 392 54.84 -27.09 9.42
N ASN A 393 55.14 -28.30 9.87
CA ASN A 393 54.68 -29.56 9.31
C ASN A 393 53.18 -29.83 9.57
N GLU A 394 52.59 -29.17 10.55
CA GLU A 394 51.14 -29.31 10.86
C GLU A 394 50.27 -28.35 10.06
N VAL A 395 50.88 -27.42 9.30
CA VAL A 395 50.13 -26.48 8.47
C VAL A 395 49.53 -27.19 7.26
N SER A 396 48.22 -27.16 7.17
CA SER A 396 47.49 -27.86 6.11
C SER A 396 46.80 -26.94 5.14
N THR A 397 46.61 -27.41 3.90
CA THR A 397 45.81 -26.71 2.90
C THR A 397 44.33 -26.80 3.26
N LEU A 398 43.62 -25.68 3.16
CA LEU A 398 42.17 -25.60 3.35
C LEU A 398 41.48 -25.66 2.01
N SER A 399 40.56 -26.62 1.82
CA SER A 399 39.64 -26.59 0.69
C SER A 399 38.53 -25.57 0.98
N SER A 400 38.41 -24.56 0.14
CA SER A 400 37.32 -23.59 0.15
C SER A 400 36.68 -23.51 -1.23
N HIS A 401 35.35 -23.31 -1.26
CA HIS A 401 34.63 -23.05 -2.53
C HIS A 401 34.86 -21.62 -3.03
N ILE A 402 35.43 -20.75 -2.17
CA ILE A 402 35.79 -19.37 -2.50
C ILE A 402 37.23 -19.38 -3.02
N LEU A 403 37.42 -18.99 -4.25
CA LEU A 403 38.69 -19.07 -4.98
C LEU A 403 39.81 -18.29 -4.26
N GLU A 404 39.51 -17.08 -3.81
CA GLU A 404 40.44 -16.20 -3.12
C GLU A 404 40.93 -16.79 -1.78
N ILE A 405 40.04 -17.46 -1.06
CA ILE A 405 40.40 -18.13 0.20
C ILE A 405 41.26 -19.36 -0.07
N HIS A 406 40.96 -20.09 -1.16
CA HIS A 406 41.77 -21.24 -1.57
C HIS A 406 43.20 -20.80 -1.90
N TYR A 407 43.34 -19.75 -2.71
CA TYR A 407 44.66 -19.20 -3.05
C TYR A 407 45.42 -18.69 -1.82
N LEU A 408 44.72 -18.01 -0.91
CA LEU A 408 45.33 -17.55 0.34
C LEU A 408 45.83 -18.72 1.21
N ALA A 409 45.04 -19.80 1.30
CA ALA A 409 45.42 -21.01 2.02
C ALA A 409 46.64 -21.68 1.41
N SER A 410 46.71 -21.80 0.09
CA SER A 410 47.88 -22.36 -0.63
C SER A 410 49.11 -21.52 -0.43
N SER A 411 48.99 -20.19 -0.59
CA SER A 411 50.13 -19.26 -0.38
C SER A 411 50.65 -19.31 1.04
N MET A 412 49.79 -19.54 2.02
CA MET A 412 50.16 -19.65 3.44
C MET A 412 50.94 -20.94 3.71
N VAL A 413 50.59 -22.06 3.08
CA VAL A 413 51.37 -23.30 3.16
C VAL A 413 52.75 -23.12 2.52
N ASP A 414 52.80 -22.50 1.31
CA ASP A 414 54.05 -22.23 0.64
C ASP A 414 54.98 -21.30 1.47
N MET A 415 54.38 -20.28 2.11
CA MET A 415 55.11 -19.41 3.03
C MET A 415 55.63 -20.19 4.24
N SER A 416 54.84 -21.09 4.83
CA SER A 416 55.24 -21.93 5.94
C SER A 416 56.46 -22.77 5.59
N ARG A 417 56.45 -23.46 4.44
CA ARG A 417 57.57 -24.24 3.96
C ARG A 417 58.81 -23.39 3.71
N SER A 418 58.63 -22.20 3.15
CA SER A 418 59.76 -21.27 2.91
C SER A 418 60.40 -20.83 4.20
N ILE A 419 59.60 -20.53 5.26
CA ILE A 419 60.11 -20.16 6.57
C ILE A 419 60.88 -21.34 7.18
N GLU A 420 60.35 -22.57 7.12
CA GLU A 420 61.01 -23.77 7.63
C GLU A 420 62.36 -23.96 6.93
N GLN A 421 62.40 -23.90 5.58
CA GLN A 421 63.65 -24.01 4.82
C GLN A 421 64.66 -22.92 5.16
N HIS A 422 64.18 -21.67 5.38
CA HIS A 422 65.09 -20.58 5.81
C HIS A 422 65.63 -20.82 7.20
N GLU A 423 64.82 -21.28 8.17
CA GLU A 423 65.34 -21.62 9.50
C GLU A 423 66.34 -22.76 9.46
N ASP A 424 66.06 -23.81 8.68
CA ASP A 424 67.01 -24.93 8.55
C ASP A 424 68.30 -24.53 7.83
N SER A 425 68.22 -23.70 6.80
CA SER A 425 69.38 -23.13 6.13
C SER A 425 70.22 -22.24 7.04
N GLN A 426 69.54 -21.43 7.87
CA GLN A 426 70.19 -20.58 8.88
C GLN A 426 70.89 -21.42 9.96
N LYS A 427 70.26 -22.53 10.42
CA LYS A 427 70.84 -23.48 11.34
C LYS A 427 72.10 -24.14 10.78
N ALA A 428 71.98 -24.62 9.51
CA ALA A 428 73.12 -25.25 8.80
C ALA A 428 74.30 -24.27 8.58
N LEU A 429 73.96 -23.01 8.17
CA LEU A 429 74.97 -21.97 8.03
C LEU A 429 75.72 -21.69 9.35
N MET A 430 74.99 -21.60 10.47
CA MET A 430 75.57 -21.37 11.80
C MET A 430 76.44 -22.55 12.21
N GLU A 431 76.02 -23.80 11.96
CA GLU A 431 76.85 -25.00 12.22
C GLU A 431 78.14 -24.99 11.39
N SER A 432 78.00 -24.73 10.07
CA SER A 432 79.17 -24.62 9.19
C SER A 432 80.15 -23.51 9.63
N PHE A 433 79.62 -22.37 10.14
CA PHE A 433 80.42 -21.28 10.62
C PHE A 433 81.17 -21.66 11.93
N VAL A 434 80.51 -22.38 12.86
CA VAL A 434 81.10 -22.87 14.08
C VAL A 434 82.19 -23.95 13.77
N GLU A 435 81.94 -24.83 12.84
CA GLU A 435 82.85 -25.84 12.34
C GLU A 435 84.16 -25.20 11.78
N LEU A 436 84.00 -24.14 10.92
CA LEU A 436 85.12 -23.37 10.41
C LEU A 436 85.99 -22.73 11.56
N ILE A 437 85.32 -22.20 12.59
CA ILE A 437 86.01 -21.67 13.76
C ILE A 437 86.74 -22.77 14.48
N ALA A 438 86.14 -23.94 14.70
CA ALA A 438 86.75 -25.09 15.35
C ALA A 438 88.00 -25.57 14.60
N GLN A 439 87.87 -25.64 13.27
CA GLN A 439 89.03 -25.99 12.41
C GLN A 439 90.13 -24.96 12.48
N ALA A 440 89.79 -23.64 12.49
CA ALA A 440 90.82 -22.60 12.65
C ALA A 440 91.52 -22.65 14.04
N ILE A 441 90.85 -23.15 15.08
CA ILE A 441 91.44 -23.43 16.41
C ILE A 441 92.44 -24.61 16.33
N ASP A 442 92.02 -25.68 15.63
CA ASP A 442 92.87 -26.85 15.44
C ASP A 442 94.16 -26.55 14.61
N ASP A 443 93.99 -25.74 13.52
CA ASP A 443 95.08 -25.32 12.66
C ASP A 443 96.16 -24.45 13.39
N LYS A 444 95.74 -23.79 14.48
CA LYS A 444 96.65 -22.94 15.25
C LYS A 444 97.69 -23.74 16.06
N SER A 445 97.37 -24.99 16.42
CA SER A 445 98.27 -25.81 17.22
C SER A 445 98.45 -27.19 16.56
N PRO A 446 99.71 -27.58 16.20
CA PRO A 446 100.03 -28.88 15.57
C PRO A 446 99.69 -30.08 16.49
N TYR A 447 99.52 -29.86 17.78
CA TYR A 447 99.21 -30.90 18.79
C TYR A 447 97.68 -31.15 18.89
N THR A 448 96.86 -30.31 18.30
CA THR A 448 95.37 -30.37 18.44
C THR A 448 94.70 -30.72 17.13
N ALA A 449 95.45 -31.14 16.09
CA ALA A 449 94.85 -31.48 14.78
C ALA A 449 93.77 -32.55 14.92
N GLY A 450 92.52 -32.19 14.51
CA GLY A 450 91.31 -32.99 14.60
C GLY A 450 90.70 -33.17 15.98
N HIS A 451 91.19 -32.41 17.00
CA HIS A 451 90.68 -32.48 18.37
C HIS A 451 89.30 -31.85 18.44
N CYS A 452 89.12 -30.65 17.93
CA CYS A 452 87.82 -29.94 17.91
C CYS A 452 86.76 -30.65 17.04
N GLU A 453 87.15 -31.51 16.09
CA GLU A 453 86.23 -32.34 15.34
C GLU A 453 85.83 -33.61 16.14
N ARG A 454 86.71 -34.26 16.84
CA ARG A 454 86.43 -35.49 17.58
C ARG A 454 85.70 -35.28 18.92
N VAL A 455 85.96 -34.17 19.60
CA VAL A 455 85.33 -33.88 20.91
C VAL A 455 83.83 -33.79 20.85
N PRO A 456 83.22 -33.11 19.87
CA PRO A 456 81.79 -33.08 19.72
C PRO A 456 81.15 -34.46 19.45
N GLU A 457 81.76 -35.28 18.61
CA GLU A 457 81.32 -36.64 18.38
C GLU A 457 81.37 -37.52 19.62
N LEU A 458 82.48 -37.54 20.31
CA LEU A 458 82.67 -38.28 21.58
C LEU A 458 81.73 -37.74 22.67
N GLY A 459 81.52 -36.40 22.72
CA GLY A 459 80.62 -35.77 23.63
C GLY A 459 79.17 -36.18 23.41
N ILE A 460 78.75 -36.21 22.18
CA ILE A 460 77.39 -36.65 21.84
C ILE A 460 77.19 -38.15 22.14
N TRP A 461 78.18 -39.01 21.84
CA TRP A 461 78.12 -40.43 22.15
C TRP A 461 78.04 -40.67 23.68
N LEU A 462 78.77 -39.94 24.46
CA LEU A 462 78.72 -40.00 25.92
C LEU A 462 77.40 -39.49 26.46
N ALA A 463 76.86 -38.38 25.92
CA ALA A 463 75.57 -37.83 26.31
C ALA A 463 74.40 -38.80 25.92
N ASP A 464 74.48 -39.38 24.76
CA ASP A 464 73.47 -40.38 24.33
C ASP A 464 73.55 -41.64 25.22
N ALA A 465 74.77 -42.11 25.57
CA ALA A 465 74.95 -43.23 26.51
C ALA A 465 74.48 -42.90 27.90
N ALA A 466 74.72 -41.70 28.42
CA ALA A 466 74.19 -41.24 29.68
C ALA A 466 72.70 -41.13 29.72
N SER A 467 72.10 -40.57 28.62
CA SER A 467 70.66 -40.46 28.48
C SER A 467 69.97 -41.81 28.38
N GLY A 468 70.59 -42.85 27.85
CA GLY A 468 70.13 -44.23 27.79
C GLY A 468 70.47 -45.06 29.05
N SER A 469 71.21 -44.56 30.02
CA SER A 469 71.67 -45.30 31.22
C SER A 469 70.51 -45.48 32.20
N THR A 470 70.50 -46.64 32.86
CA THR A 470 69.63 -46.94 33.98
C THR A 470 70.19 -46.56 35.33
N ASP A 471 71.40 -46.00 35.35
CA ASP A 471 72.10 -45.58 36.62
C ASP A 471 71.38 -44.31 37.19
N GLU A 472 71.20 -44.32 38.51
CA GLU A 472 70.51 -43.24 39.24
C GLU A 472 71.18 -41.91 39.03
N ALA A 473 72.52 -41.89 38.88
CA ALA A 473 73.29 -40.68 38.64
C ALA A 473 72.94 -39.94 37.30
N PHE A 474 72.42 -40.65 36.32
CA PHE A 474 72.04 -40.09 35.02
C PHE A 474 70.51 -40.06 34.79
N SER A 475 69.72 -40.41 35.79
CA SER A 475 68.26 -40.51 35.68
C SER A 475 67.58 -39.23 35.22
N GLU A 476 68.14 -38.07 35.49
CA GLU A 476 67.58 -36.76 35.06
C GLU A 476 68.26 -36.20 33.79
N PHE A 477 69.27 -36.88 33.26
CA PHE A 477 69.96 -36.42 32.06
C PHE A 477 69.33 -36.93 30.80
N SER A 478 68.73 -36.01 30.02
CA SER A 478 68.25 -36.27 28.67
C SER A 478 68.11 -34.99 27.87
N PHE A 479 68.41 -35.03 26.61
CA PHE A 479 68.02 -33.93 25.72
C PHE A 479 66.48 -33.92 25.52
N LYS A 480 65.84 -32.87 25.97
CA LYS A 480 64.37 -32.72 25.87
C LYS A 480 63.97 -32.29 24.48
N THR A 481 64.87 -31.61 23.77
CA THR A 481 64.61 -31.12 22.41
C THR A 481 65.81 -31.37 21.48
N PRO A 482 65.53 -31.46 20.15
CA PRO A 482 66.68 -31.51 19.20
C PRO A 482 67.56 -30.27 19.25
N ASP A 483 67.05 -29.12 19.61
CA ASP A 483 67.84 -27.90 19.78
C ASP A 483 68.81 -27.95 21.00
N GLU A 484 68.40 -28.57 22.11
CA GLU A 484 69.35 -28.81 23.26
C GLU A 484 70.50 -29.71 22.85
N ARG A 485 70.22 -30.76 22.08
CA ARG A 485 71.29 -31.63 21.56
C ARG A 485 72.26 -30.90 20.63
N ARG A 486 71.71 -30.02 19.78
CA ARG A 486 72.43 -29.16 18.87
C ARG A 486 73.33 -28.15 19.64
N GLU A 487 72.76 -27.50 20.63
CA GLU A 487 73.49 -26.54 21.52
C GLU A 487 74.64 -27.24 22.20
N PHE A 488 74.42 -28.43 22.72
CA PHE A 488 75.53 -29.23 23.34
C PHE A 488 76.64 -29.49 22.33
N ARG A 489 76.33 -29.88 21.05
CA ARG A 489 77.32 -30.12 19.99
C ARG A 489 78.08 -28.85 19.67
N LEU A 490 77.40 -27.71 19.53
CA LEU A 490 78.03 -26.41 19.27
C LEU A 490 78.96 -25.99 20.45
N ALA A 491 78.54 -26.20 21.67
CA ALA A 491 79.38 -25.93 22.86
C ALA A 491 80.61 -26.83 22.87
N ALA A 492 80.46 -28.09 22.45
CA ALA A 492 81.61 -29.01 22.37
C ALA A 492 82.62 -28.59 21.28
N TRP A 493 82.14 -28.09 20.11
CA TRP A 493 83.03 -27.52 19.08
C TRP A 493 83.75 -26.28 19.55
N LEU A 494 83.12 -25.42 20.31
CA LEU A 494 83.69 -24.14 20.79
C LEU A 494 84.41 -24.21 22.16
N HIS A 495 84.52 -25.41 22.76
CA HIS A 495 85.10 -25.55 24.09
C HIS A 495 86.46 -24.93 24.23
N ASP A 496 87.30 -24.95 23.17
CA ASP A 496 88.65 -24.41 23.10
C ASP A 496 88.76 -23.04 22.38
N CYS A 497 87.63 -22.33 22.13
CA CYS A 497 87.61 -21.06 21.39
C CYS A 497 88.48 -19.97 21.97
N GLY A 498 88.80 -20.02 23.24
CA GLY A 498 89.77 -19.14 23.92
C GLY A 498 91.23 -19.25 23.39
N LYS A 499 91.56 -20.36 22.73
CA LYS A 499 92.91 -20.54 22.14
C LYS A 499 93.14 -19.57 20.95
N ILE A 500 92.09 -19.07 20.26
CA ILE A 500 92.24 -18.09 19.17
C ILE A 500 92.95 -16.82 19.67
N THR A 501 92.58 -16.33 20.82
CA THR A 501 93.09 -15.08 21.38
C THR A 501 94.30 -15.28 22.26
N THR A 502 94.68 -16.53 22.62
CA THR A 502 95.80 -16.85 23.41
C THR A 502 97.08 -16.87 22.60
N PRO A 503 98.19 -16.18 22.96
CA PRO A 503 99.43 -16.22 22.21
C PRO A 503 99.99 -17.64 22.09
N GLU A 504 100.54 -17.96 20.90
CA GLU A 504 101.00 -19.30 20.50
C GLU A 504 101.99 -19.90 21.48
N HIS A 505 102.94 -19.10 21.99
CA HIS A 505 103.93 -19.52 22.96
C HIS A 505 103.33 -19.90 24.33
N ILE A 506 102.07 -19.58 24.59
CA ILE A 506 101.36 -19.98 25.80
C ILE A 506 100.55 -21.23 25.55
N VAL A 507 100.02 -21.38 24.38
CA VAL A 507 99.16 -22.54 23.97
C VAL A 507 100.06 -23.77 23.80
N ASP A 508 101.15 -23.66 23.03
CA ASP A 508 102.08 -24.78 22.62
C ASP A 508 103.32 -24.92 23.47
N LYS A 509 103.27 -24.52 24.72
CA LYS A 509 104.36 -24.71 25.64
C LYS A 509 104.49 -26.18 26.03
N GLY A 510 105.72 -26.75 25.95
CA GLY A 510 106.01 -28.16 26.31
C GLY A 510 106.08 -28.39 27.82
N THR A 511 106.36 -27.33 28.59
CA THR A 511 106.38 -27.41 30.06
C THR A 511 105.78 -26.16 30.68
N LYS A 512 105.27 -26.28 31.92
CA LYS A 512 104.51 -25.22 32.63
C LYS A 512 105.31 -23.89 32.78
N LEU A 513 106.58 -23.88 32.72
CA LEU A 513 107.50 -22.72 32.94
C LEU A 513 108.48 -22.49 31.78
N GLU A 514 108.19 -23.04 30.58
CA GLU A 514 109.11 -23.06 29.42
C GLU A 514 109.56 -21.66 28.97
N THR A 515 108.73 -20.64 29.05
CA THR A 515 109.10 -19.25 28.71
C THR A 515 109.78 -18.50 29.80
N ILE A 516 109.80 -19.00 31.07
CA ILE A 516 110.34 -18.36 32.24
C ILE A 516 111.63 -19.05 32.69
N TYR A 517 111.78 -20.37 32.52
CA TYR A 517 112.91 -21.19 32.87
C TYR A 517 113.33 -22.06 31.67
N ASN A 518 114.41 -21.64 31.01
CA ASN A 518 115.08 -22.43 29.99
C ASN A 518 116.09 -23.37 30.72
N ARG A 519 115.80 -24.67 30.74
CA ARG A 519 116.72 -25.68 31.19
C ARG A 519 117.41 -26.35 30.01
#